data_645afb8faf78429c4665904edfc2a798
#
_entry.id   645afb8faf78429c4665904edfc2a798
#
_cell.length_a   1.000
_cell.length_b   1.000
_cell.length_c   1.000
_cell.angle_alpha   90.00
_cell.angle_beta   90.00
_cell.angle_gamma   90.00
#
_symmetry.space_group_name_H-M   'P 1'
#
loop_
_entity.id
_entity.type
_entity.pdbx_description
1 polymer ?
#
loop_
_entity_poly.entity_id
_entity_poly.type
_entity_poly.pdbx_seq_one_letter_code
_entity_poly.pdbx_strand_id
1 'polypeptide(L)'
;ERRRLEKPSLDQLDPTYRRLRYCRYADDFVIGVIGSKEDARKIMAEVRTYLAETLKLEVSAEKSGIRKADEGALFLGYQLKTYGDGRTKRMVKGGRAVTMRVPDDRMQLHVPVERLARFAERNRLGNLNTNRGEARCEVINNSDVAILTGYNAMLRGLAEYYKAAGHREDLDL
;
A
#
# COMPACT_ATOMS: atom_id res chain seq x y z
N GLU A 1 -0.40 -28.86 27.90
CA GLU A 1 -1.69 -28.30 27.41
C GLU A 1 -1.95 -26.88 27.91
N ARG A 2 -1.67 -26.54 29.19
CA ARG A 2 -1.84 -25.16 29.72
C ARG A 2 -0.97 -24.10 29.05
N ARG A 3 0.25 -24.42 28.61
CA ARG A 3 1.16 -23.46 27.92
C ARG A 3 0.66 -23.01 26.54
N ARG A 4 -0.26 -23.74 25.92
CA ARG A 4 -0.88 -23.36 24.63
C ARG A 4 -1.95 -22.28 24.78
N LEU A 5 -2.53 -22.11 25.96
CA LEU A 5 -3.57 -21.10 26.23
C LEU A 5 -2.99 -19.75 26.65
N GLU A 6 -1.72 -19.69 27.07
CA GLU A 6 -1.07 -18.46 27.56
C GLU A 6 -0.41 -17.65 26.44
N LYS A 7 -0.10 -18.26 25.29
CA LYS A 7 0.43 -17.54 24.13
C LYS A 7 -0.66 -17.46 23.05
N PRO A 8 -1.01 -16.26 22.61
CA PRO A 8 -1.86 -16.13 21.43
C PRO A 8 -1.19 -16.83 20.25
N SER A 9 -1.96 -17.56 19.45
CA SER A 9 -1.47 -18.34 18.29
C SER A 9 -0.72 -17.49 17.23
N LEU A 10 -0.74 -16.17 17.38
CA LEU A 10 -0.05 -15.17 16.60
C LEU A 10 0.55 -14.14 17.57
N ASP A 11 1.67 -14.47 18.19
CA ASP A 11 2.47 -13.45 18.87
C ASP A 11 3.32 -12.72 17.82
N GLN A 12 2.80 -11.59 17.38
CA GLN A 12 3.49 -10.74 16.40
C GLN A 12 4.75 -10.08 16.97
N LEU A 13 4.87 -10.05 18.29
CA LEU A 13 6.01 -9.49 19.02
C LEU A 13 7.01 -10.56 19.43
N ASP A 14 6.84 -11.81 18.99
CA ASP A 14 7.85 -12.86 19.23
C ASP A 14 9.17 -12.48 18.53
N PRO A 15 10.23 -12.14 19.28
CA PRO A 15 11.50 -11.73 18.70
C PRO A 15 12.20 -12.85 17.94
N THR A 16 11.76 -14.09 18.13
CA THR A 16 12.31 -15.28 17.44
C THR A 16 11.58 -15.58 16.13
N TYR A 17 10.40 -15.00 15.93
CA TYR A 17 9.61 -15.27 14.71
C TYR A 17 10.26 -14.59 13.51
N ARG A 18 10.55 -15.38 12.50
CA ARG A 18 11.10 -14.92 11.22
C ARG A 18 10.23 -15.40 10.08
N ARG A 19 9.91 -14.50 9.17
CA ARG A 19 9.13 -14.80 7.97
C ARG A 19 9.53 -13.91 6.83
N LEU A 20 9.59 -14.49 5.64
CA LEU A 20 9.81 -13.79 4.39
C LEU A 20 8.61 -14.03 3.47
N ARG A 21 8.16 -12.97 2.81
CA ARG A 21 7.18 -12.99 1.74
C ARG A 21 7.76 -12.25 0.54
N TYR A 22 7.53 -12.80 -0.63
CA TYR A 22 8.03 -12.28 -1.87
C TYR A 22 6.89 -12.13 -2.87
N CYS A 23 6.86 -11.00 -3.58
CA CYS A 23 5.96 -10.74 -4.68
C CYS A 23 6.73 -10.05 -5.80
N ARG A 24 6.54 -10.52 -7.02
CA ARG A 24 7.18 -9.97 -8.22
C ARG A 24 6.15 -9.70 -9.31
N TYR A 25 6.36 -8.63 -10.02
CA TYR A 25 5.63 -8.28 -11.24
C TYR A 25 6.63 -7.71 -12.24
N ALA A 26 6.85 -8.41 -13.34
CA ALA A 26 7.88 -8.11 -14.34
C ALA A 26 9.26 -7.88 -13.69
N ASP A 27 9.80 -6.67 -13.78
CA ASP A 27 11.09 -6.27 -13.22
C ASP A 27 10.99 -5.77 -11.78
N ASP A 28 9.78 -5.42 -11.34
CA ASP A 28 9.55 -4.92 -9.99
C ASP A 28 9.32 -6.08 -9.01
N PHE A 29 9.92 -5.99 -7.82
CA PHE A 29 9.65 -6.95 -6.75
C PHE A 29 9.64 -6.29 -5.38
N VAL A 30 8.92 -6.90 -4.46
CA VAL A 30 8.88 -6.51 -3.05
C VAL A 30 9.10 -7.73 -2.17
N ILE A 31 9.90 -7.55 -1.13
CA ILE A 31 10.19 -8.58 -0.13
C ILE A 31 9.75 -8.04 1.23
N GLY A 32 8.74 -8.68 1.82
CA GLY A 32 8.31 -8.41 3.18
C GLY A 32 9.08 -9.31 4.15
N VAL A 33 9.75 -8.70 5.13
CA VAL A 33 10.54 -9.39 6.14
C VAL A 33 9.96 -9.11 7.52
N ILE A 34 9.58 -10.18 8.23
CA ILE A 34 9.32 -10.11 9.67
C ILE A 34 10.64 -10.46 10.36
N GLY A 35 11.26 -9.46 10.95
CA GLY A 35 12.59 -9.58 11.55
C GLY A 35 13.20 -8.23 11.85
N SER A 36 14.49 -8.24 12.14
CA SER A 36 15.26 -7.03 12.40
C SER A 36 15.60 -6.28 11.10
N LYS A 37 15.94 -4.99 11.21
CA LYS A 37 16.48 -4.22 10.07
C LYS A 37 17.79 -4.84 9.53
N GLU A 38 18.54 -5.51 10.40
CA GLU A 38 19.77 -6.22 10.06
C GLU A 38 19.47 -7.43 9.16
N ASP A 39 18.43 -8.20 9.49
CA ASP A 39 17.98 -9.32 8.65
C ASP A 39 17.58 -8.83 7.26
N ALA A 40 16.85 -7.71 7.18
CA ALA A 40 16.47 -7.12 5.92
C ALA A 40 17.69 -6.66 5.08
N ARG A 41 18.73 -6.12 5.72
CA ARG A 41 19.98 -5.74 5.04
C ARG A 41 20.73 -6.95 4.49
N LYS A 42 20.81 -8.04 5.24
CA LYS A 42 21.44 -9.29 4.80
C LYS A 42 20.71 -9.85 3.58
N ILE A 43 19.39 -9.94 3.64
CA ILE A 43 18.57 -10.40 2.52
C ILE A 43 18.77 -9.52 1.29
N MET A 44 18.79 -8.20 1.45
CA MET A 44 19.02 -7.27 0.35
C MET A 44 20.40 -7.47 -0.30
N ALA A 45 21.45 -7.70 0.52
CA ALA A 45 22.78 -7.96 0.02
C ALA A 45 22.84 -9.28 -0.76
N GLU A 46 22.28 -10.35 -0.20
CA GLU A 46 22.20 -11.66 -0.85
C GLU A 46 21.47 -11.60 -2.19
N VAL A 47 20.32 -10.91 -2.23
CA VAL A 47 19.53 -10.73 -3.47
C VAL A 47 20.33 -9.95 -4.52
N ARG A 48 21.02 -8.88 -4.14
CA ARG A 48 21.87 -8.11 -5.07
C ARG A 48 22.99 -8.96 -5.63
N THR A 49 23.69 -9.70 -4.78
CA THR A 49 24.77 -10.60 -5.19
C THR A 49 24.26 -11.67 -6.16
N TYR A 50 23.15 -12.31 -5.82
CA TYR A 50 22.53 -13.32 -6.69
C TYR A 50 22.14 -12.77 -8.07
N LEU A 51 21.50 -11.60 -8.11
CA LEU A 51 21.09 -10.96 -9.36
C LEU A 51 22.31 -10.59 -10.22
N ALA A 52 23.35 -10.04 -9.61
CA ALA A 52 24.57 -9.64 -10.31
C ALA A 52 25.39 -10.85 -10.81
N GLU A 53 25.62 -11.84 -9.97
CA GLU A 53 26.50 -12.96 -10.27
C GLU A 53 25.84 -14.02 -11.16
N THR A 54 24.57 -14.35 -10.86
CA THR A 54 23.86 -15.45 -11.52
C THR A 54 23.09 -14.98 -12.75
N LEU A 55 22.36 -13.87 -12.64
CA LEU A 55 21.48 -13.38 -13.70
C LEU A 55 22.09 -12.23 -14.51
N LYS A 56 23.24 -11.69 -14.09
CA LYS A 56 23.90 -10.53 -14.72
C LYS A 56 22.98 -9.31 -14.81
N LEU A 57 22.13 -9.13 -13.76
CA LEU A 57 21.20 -8.03 -13.65
C LEU A 57 21.64 -7.08 -12.52
N GLU A 58 21.51 -5.79 -12.76
CA GLU A 58 21.79 -4.77 -11.76
C GLU A 58 20.51 -4.23 -11.13
N VAL A 59 20.52 -4.12 -9.79
CA VAL A 59 19.42 -3.51 -9.03
C VAL A 59 19.63 -2.01 -8.96
N SER A 60 18.68 -1.23 -9.47
CA SER A 60 18.73 0.23 -9.38
C SER A 60 18.83 0.70 -7.93
N ALA A 61 19.91 1.38 -7.59
CA ALA A 61 20.14 1.90 -6.24
C ALA A 61 19.13 3.01 -5.87
N GLU A 62 18.70 3.79 -6.83
CA GLU A 62 17.75 4.90 -6.61
C GLU A 62 16.33 4.41 -6.30
N LYS A 63 15.92 3.32 -6.94
CA LYS A 63 14.54 2.79 -6.83
C LYS A 63 14.41 1.71 -5.75
N SER A 64 15.52 1.16 -5.27
CA SER A 64 15.52 0.02 -4.35
C SER A 64 16.03 0.45 -2.98
N GLY A 65 15.27 0.12 -1.94
CA GLY A 65 15.63 0.47 -0.57
C GLY A 65 14.88 -0.34 0.46
N ILE A 66 15.36 -0.29 1.70
CA ILE A 66 14.73 -0.92 2.85
C ILE A 66 13.90 0.17 3.56
N ARG A 67 12.62 -0.11 3.75
CA ARG A 67 11.69 0.77 4.46
C ARG A 67 11.01 -0.01 5.57
N LYS A 68 10.61 0.70 6.62
CA LYS A 68 9.73 0.11 7.62
C LYS A 68 8.32 -0.03 7.05
N ALA A 69 7.61 -1.04 7.52
CA ALA A 69 6.26 -1.33 7.02
C ALA A 69 5.24 -0.24 7.39
N ASP A 70 5.47 0.50 8.49
CA ASP A 70 4.66 1.64 8.93
C ASP A 70 4.93 2.91 8.10
N GLU A 71 6.14 3.09 7.58
CA GLU A 71 6.49 4.18 6.66
C GLU A 71 5.89 3.95 5.26
N GLY A 72 5.74 2.67 4.90
CA GLY A 72 5.20 2.24 3.62
C GLY A 72 6.23 2.17 2.49
N ALA A 73 6.03 1.22 1.60
CA ALA A 73 6.83 1.03 0.39
C ALA A 73 5.96 1.18 -0.85
N LEU A 74 6.47 1.85 -1.88
CA LEU A 74 5.77 1.97 -3.16
C LEU A 74 6.02 0.71 -3.99
N PHE A 75 4.95 0.10 -4.47
CA PHE A 75 4.99 -1.04 -5.36
C PHE A 75 3.79 -1.01 -6.32
N LEU A 76 4.04 -1.10 -7.61
CA LEU A 76 3.01 -1.07 -8.67
C LEU A 76 2.00 0.09 -8.53
N GLY A 77 2.46 1.25 -8.11
CA GLY A 77 1.59 2.41 -7.97
C GLY A 77 0.84 2.49 -6.64
N TYR A 78 0.82 1.45 -5.84
CA TYR A 78 0.27 1.43 -4.49
C TYR A 78 1.34 1.72 -3.44
N GLN A 79 0.92 2.22 -2.31
CA GLN A 79 1.72 2.26 -1.10
C GLN A 79 1.35 1.06 -0.22
N LEU A 80 2.30 0.17 -0.01
CA LEU A 80 2.18 -0.97 0.90
C LEU A 80 2.48 -0.49 2.32
N LYS A 81 1.52 -0.52 3.21
CA LYS A 81 1.68 -0.01 4.58
C LYS A 81 1.00 -0.93 5.59
N THR A 82 1.57 -1.01 6.79
CA THR A 82 0.93 -1.66 7.93
C THR A 82 0.57 -0.60 8.98
N TYR A 83 -0.59 -0.73 9.57
CA TYR A 83 -1.03 0.10 10.70
C TYR A 83 -0.91 -0.69 12.00
N GLY A 84 0.30 -1.06 12.35
CA GLY A 84 0.59 -1.78 13.59
C GLY A 84 0.72 -0.84 14.79
N ASP A 85 -0.38 -0.21 15.20
CA ASP A 85 -0.37 0.68 16.37
C ASP A 85 -0.83 0.01 17.68
N GLY A 86 -1.02 -1.31 17.63
CA GLY A 86 -1.45 -2.07 18.80
C GLY A 86 -2.82 -1.67 19.36
N ARG A 87 -3.66 -1.01 18.56
CA ARG A 87 -4.98 -0.54 18.99
C ARG A 87 -5.83 -1.68 19.50
N THR A 88 -6.41 -1.44 20.65
CA THR A 88 -7.45 -2.30 21.20
C THR A 88 -8.81 -1.73 20.86
N LYS A 89 -9.71 -2.54 20.30
CA LYS A 89 -11.12 -2.17 20.13
C LYS A 89 -11.95 -2.75 21.26
N ARG A 90 -12.84 -1.92 21.78
CA ARG A 90 -13.84 -2.37 22.73
C ARG A 90 -15.03 -2.94 21.98
N MET A 91 -15.26 -4.23 22.13
CA MET A 91 -16.37 -4.94 21.48
C MET A 91 -17.28 -5.56 22.54
N VAL A 92 -18.57 -5.63 22.25
CA VAL A 92 -19.53 -6.35 23.11
C VAL A 92 -19.64 -7.77 22.58
N LYS A 93 -19.18 -8.75 23.37
CA LYS A 93 -19.31 -10.18 23.06
C LYS A 93 -20.11 -10.84 24.16
N GLY A 94 -21.27 -11.43 23.82
CA GLY A 94 -22.17 -12.08 24.79
C GLY A 94 -22.68 -11.13 25.86
N GLY A 95 -23.00 -9.87 25.54
CA GLY A 95 -23.50 -8.85 26.47
C GLY A 95 -22.45 -8.22 27.39
N ARG A 96 -21.16 -8.61 27.28
CA ARG A 96 -20.06 -8.04 28.08
C ARG A 96 -19.12 -7.25 27.18
N ALA A 97 -18.71 -6.06 27.65
CA ALA A 97 -17.70 -5.27 26.98
C ALA A 97 -16.32 -5.93 27.18
N VAL A 98 -15.72 -6.39 26.09
CA VAL A 98 -14.40 -6.99 26.09
C VAL A 98 -13.46 -6.11 25.25
N THR A 99 -12.29 -5.80 25.79
CA THR A 99 -11.24 -5.12 25.04
C THR A 99 -10.44 -6.18 24.28
N MET A 100 -10.51 -6.16 22.96
CA MET A 100 -9.77 -7.09 22.11
C MET A 100 -8.70 -6.34 21.34
N ARG A 101 -7.51 -6.94 21.21
CA ARG A 101 -6.53 -6.49 20.23
C ARG A 101 -7.10 -6.79 18.84
N VAL A 102 -7.17 -5.78 18.02
CA VAL A 102 -7.48 -5.97 16.60
C VAL A 102 -6.15 -6.25 15.90
N PRO A 103 -6.00 -7.37 15.21
CA PRO A 103 -4.81 -7.61 14.40
C PRO A 103 -4.89 -6.71 13.15
N ASP A 104 -4.63 -5.42 13.33
CA ASP A 104 -4.54 -4.44 12.24
C ASP A 104 -3.15 -4.45 11.55
N ASP A 105 -2.30 -5.41 11.91
CA ASP A 105 -0.97 -5.58 11.31
C ASP A 105 -1.00 -6.22 9.92
N ARG A 106 -2.17 -6.24 9.29
CA ARG A 106 -2.28 -6.65 7.89
C ARG A 106 -1.67 -5.58 7.00
N MET A 107 -0.85 -6.02 6.07
CA MET A 107 -0.41 -5.18 4.97
C MET A 107 -1.63 -4.65 4.22
N GLN A 108 -1.74 -3.35 4.10
CA GLN A 108 -2.79 -2.66 3.37
C GLN A 108 -2.21 -1.98 2.14
N LEU A 109 -3.03 -1.90 1.10
CA LEU A 109 -2.73 -1.17 -0.11
C LEU A 109 -3.39 0.20 -0.01
N HIS A 110 -2.62 1.25 -0.15
CA HIS A 110 -3.10 2.63 -0.18
C HIS A 110 -2.83 3.27 -1.52
N VAL A 111 -3.66 4.24 -1.86
CA VAL A 111 -3.42 5.12 -3.00
C VAL A 111 -2.50 6.25 -2.55
N PRO A 112 -1.30 6.42 -3.14
CA PRO A 112 -0.45 7.55 -2.79
C PRO A 112 -1.09 8.87 -3.22
N VAL A 113 -1.26 9.81 -2.28
CA VAL A 113 -1.89 11.13 -2.54
C VAL A 113 -1.16 11.89 -3.65
N GLU A 114 0.17 11.76 -3.71
CA GLU A 114 0.99 12.39 -4.75
C GLU A 114 0.68 11.86 -6.16
N ARG A 115 0.21 10.61 -6.26
CA ARG A 115 -0.23 10.05 -7.55
C ARG A 115 -1.59 10.57 -7.96
N LEU A 116 -2.51 10.73 -7.01
CA LEU A 116 -3.80 11.35 -7.26
C LEU A 116 -3.62 12.81 -7.67
N ALA A 117 -2.75 13.56 -6.98
CA ALA A 117 -2.46 14.94 -7.33
C ALA A 117 -1.88 15.06 -8.74
N ARG A 118 -0.90 14.23 -9.10
CA ARG A 118 -0.35 14.19 -10.46
C ARG A 118 -1.38 13.76 -11.52
N PHE A 119 -2.29 12.86 -11.17
CA PHE A 119 -3.37 12.48 -12.06
C PHE A 119 -4.31 13.66 -12.33
N ALA A 120 -4.72 14.38 -11.28
CA ALA A 120 -5.56 15.56 -11.40
C ALA A 120 -4.89 16.65 -12.24
N GLU A 121 -3.63 16.95 -11.98
CA GLU A 121 -2.84 17.92 -12.72
C GLU A 121 -2.66 17.55 -14.19
N ARG A 122 -2.25 16.30 -14.46
CA ARG A 122 -2.04 15.80 -15.83
C ARG A 122 -3.32 15.84 -16.67
N ASN A 123 -4.47 15.60 -16.04
CA ASN A 123 -5.77 15.61 -16.71
C ASN A 123 -6.49 16.98 -16.61
N ARG A 124 -5.82 18.00 -16.07
CA ARG A 124 -6.38 19.35 -15.89
C ARG A 124 -7.73 19.32 -15.16
N LEU A 125 -7.80 18.51 -14.10
CA LEU A 125 -8.98 18.46 -13.23
C LEU A 125 -8.92 19.54 -12.15
N GLY A 126 -7.72 20.05 -11.88
CA GLY A 126 -7.46 21.03 -10.84
C GLY A 126 -6.37 20.61 -9.88
N ASN A 127 -6.31 21.29 -8.76
CA ASN A 127 -5.32 21.07 -7.71
C ASN A 127 -6.01 20.46 -6.48
N LEU A 128 -5.69 19.21 -6.16
CA LEU A 128 -6.26 18.50 -5.02
C LEU A 128 -5.87 19.12 -3.67
N ASN A 129 -4.67 19.70 -3.57
CA ASN A 129 -4.20 20.28 -2.31
C ASN A 129 -4.98 21.54 -1.92
N THR A 130 -5.44 22.31 -2.92
CA THR A 130 -6.22 23.53 -2.71
C THR A 130 -7.71 23.31 -2.93
N ASN A 131 -8.11 22.10 -3.31
CA ASN A 131 -9.47 21.73 -3.67
C ASN A 131 -10.11 22.68 -4.70
N ARG A 132 -9.31 23.11 -5.70
CA ARG A 132 -9.76 24.00 -6.77
C ARG A 132 -9.79 23.24 -8.09
N GLY A 133 -10.95 23.25 -8.72
CA GLY A 133 -11.13 22.72 -10.07
C GLY A 133 -10.49 23.64 -11.11
N GLU A 134 -10.10 23.09 -12.25
CA GLU A 134 -9.58 23.81 -13.42
C GLU A 134 -10.52 23.65 -14.60
N ALA A 135 -10.82 24.75 -15.30
CA ALA A 135 -11.64 24.71 -16.48
C ALA A 135 -10.87 24.11 -17.67
N ARG A 136 -11.44 23.08 -18.28
CA ARG A 136 -10.87 22.44 -19.46
C ARG A 136 -11.43 23.05 -20.74
N CYS A 137 -10.75 24.04 -21.28
CA CYS A 137 -11.18 24.71 -22.51
C CYS A 137 -11.25 23.77 -23.73
N GLU A 138 -10.53 22.64 -23.69
CA GLU A 138 -10.48 21.64 -24.77
C GLU A 138 -11.84 20.98 -25.04
N VAL A 139 -12.69 20.90 -24.04
CA VAL A 139 -14.00 20.23 -24.14
C VAL A 139 -15.18 21.20 -24.25
N ILE A 140 -14.92 22.51 -24.31
CA ILE A 140 -15.97 23.57 -24.29
C ILE A 140 -16.96 23.45 -25.46
N ASN A 141 -16.50 22.93 -26.59
CA ASN A 141 -17.33 22.74 -27.79
C ASN A 141 -18.00 21.35 -27.85
N ASN A 142 -17.80 20.51 -26.86
CA ASN A 142 -18.41 19.19 -26.79
C ASN A 142 -19.82 19.28 -26.18
N SER A 143 -20.67 18.32 -26.49
CA SER A 143 -21.96 18.21 -25.81
C SER A 143 -21.78 17.81 -24.35
N ASP A 144 -22.72 18.19 -23.48
CA ASP A 144 -22.68 17.84 -22.05
C ASP A 144 -22.55 16.35 -21.83
N VAL A 145 -23.21 15.53 -22.63
CA VAL A 145 -23.13 14.06 -22.59
C VAL A 145 -21.72 13.59 -22.91
N ALA A 146 -21.07 14.17 -23.92
CA ALA A 146 -19.70 13.80 -24.28
C ALA A 146 -18.70 14.20 -23.18
N ILE A 147 -18.90 15.36 -22.56
CA ILE A 147 -18.08 15.83 -21.42
C ILE A 147 -18.23 14.87 -20.24
N LEU A 148 -19.46 14.60 -19.81
CA LEU A 148 -19.73 13.68 -18.70
C LEU A 148 -19.20 12.28 -18.96
N THR A 149 -19.38 11.75 -20.16
CA THR A 149 -18.87 10.43 -20.54
C THR A 149 -17.35 10.37 -20.46
N GLY A 150 -16.65 11.42 -20.92
CA GLY A 150 -15.20 11.54 -20.84
C GLY A 150 -14.68 11.56 -19.41
N TYR A 151 -15.28 12.38 -18.54
CA TYR A 151 -14.91 12.42 -17.11
C TYR A 151 -15.18 11.08 -16.42
N ASN A 152 -16.36 10.49 -16.64
CA ASN A 152 -16.71 9.19 -16.07
C ASN A 152 -15.75 8.07 -16.49
N ALA A 153 -15.36 8.04 -17.77
CA ALA A 153 -14.40 7.04 -18.26
C ALA A 153 -13.05 7.19 -17.57
N MET A 154 -12.57 8.42 -17.39
CA MET A 154 -11.31 8.73 -16.74
C MET A 154 -11.33 8.35 -15.25
N LEU A 155 -12.37 8.73 -14.52
CA LEU A 155 -12.53 8.44 -13.09
C LEU A 155 -12.72 6.95 -12.84
N ARG A 156 -13.52 6.25 -13.66
CA ARG A 156 -13.68 4.80 -13.59
C ARG A 156 -12.39 4.07 -13.86
N GLY A 157 -11.56 4.54 -14.80
CA GLY A 157 -10.24 3.97 -15.06
C GLY A 157 -9.33 4.07 -13.85
N LEU A 158 -9.34 5.21 -13.17
CA LEU A 158 -8.58 5.41 -11.92
C LEU A 158 -9.09 4.51 -10.80
N ALA A 159 -10.41 4.48 -10.58
CA ALA A 159 -11.04 3.66 -9.54
C ALA A 159 -10.81 2.15 -9.78
N GLU A 160 -10.89 1.70 -11.03
CA GLU A 160 -10.61 0.31 -11.38
C GLU A 160 -9.14 -0.06 -11.16
N TYR A 161 -8.20 0.84 -11.49
CA TYR A 161 -6.79 0.63 -11.22
C TYR A 161 -6.51 0.46 -9.73
N TYR A 162 -7.14 1.30 -8.88
CA TYR A 162 -6.94 1.29 -7.44
C TYR A 162 -7.99 0.48 -6.65
N LYS A 163 -8.72 -0.42 -7.32
CA LYS A 163 -9.78 -1.21 -6.68
C LYS A 163 -9.32 -2.10 -5.52
N ALA A 164 -8.04 -2.44 -5.48
CA ALA A 164 -7.45 -3.25 -4.40
C ALA A 164 -7.04 -2.42 -3.17
N ALA A 165 -7.15 -1.09 -3.22
CA ALA A 165 -6.86 -0.23 -2.07
C ALA A 165 -7.87 -0.47 -0.94
N GLY A 166 -7.37 -0.52 0.30
CA GLY A 166 -8.20 -0.78 1.49
C GLY A 166 -9.13 0.39 1.86
N HIS A 167 -8.78 1.62 1.48
CA HIS A 167 -9.60 2.84 1.66
C HIS A 167 -10.19 3.28 0.32
N ARG A 168 -11.19 2.56 -0.16
CA ARG A 168 -11.95 2.96 -1.35
C ARG A 168 -12.82 4.18 -1.11
N GLU A 169 -13.16 4.44 0.16
CA GLU A 169 -14.01 5.57 0.57
C GLU A 169 -13.45 6.92 0.12
N ASP A 170 -12.13 7.04 -0.01
CA ASP A 170 -11.47 8.25 -0.54
C ASP A 170 -11.59 8.39 -2.08
N LEU A 171 -12.08 7.35 -2.77
CA LEU A 171 -12.26 7.32 -4.23
C LEU A 171 -13.74 7.25 -4.64
N ASP A 172 -14.65 7.09 -3.69
CA ASP A 172 -16.09 7.13 -3.96
C ASP A 172 -16.49 8.59 -4.23
N LEU A 173 -16.47 8.91 -5.52
CA LEU A 173 -16.98 10.13 -6.12
C LEU A 173 -18.46 9.96 -6.53
#